data_9ce6b8c1541346f9846093b676f5a768
#
_entry.id   9ce6b8c1541346f9846093b676f5a768
#
_cell.length_a   1.000
_cell.length_b   1.000
_cell.length_c   1.000
_cell.angle_alpha   90.00
_cell.angle_beta   90.00
_cell.angle_gamma   90.00
#
_symmetry.space_group_name_H-M   'P 1'
#
loop_
_entity.id
_entity.type
_entity.pdbx_description
1 polymer ?
#
loop_
_entity_poly.entity_id
_entity_poly.type
_entity_poly.pdbx_seq_one_letter_code
_entity_poly.pdbx_strand_id
1 'polypeptide(L)'
;MTINLCLFGAGRIGQIHGANIAAHREANLKYVVDVDPSAATKLGSRLGARATDVKTALADDDIHGVVIATSTDTHLSLIEATAAAGKSIFCEKPLDLDEANARACISLAANADVSLYVGFNRRYDPSFRRLKDEISAGKIGAVEVVSITSRDPSPPPADYIRRSGGMFRDMTIHDLDMASWLLGEQPQSVFASGSSLIDRSIADAGDIDTAVVVLETASGAFCQITNSRRCSYGYDQRIEVFGAEGMLRADNDTATRVEHAGLRGFLREPALPFFLERYRQAYQLEIEDFIGALQGRANCLARGADGLSALILADAAERSRQSGQAIRIQGIRT
;
A
#
# COMPACT_ATOMS: atom_id res chain seq x y z
N MET A 1 10.78 -2.72 26.34
CA MET A 1 11.83 -1.87 25.72
C MET A 1 11.14 -0.88 24.84
N THR A 2 11.43 0.42 24.96
CA THR A 2 10.86 1.44 24.07
C THR A 2 11.62 1.43 22.74
N ILE A 3 10.91 1.38 21.63
CA ILE A 3 11.49 1.37 20.27
C ILE A 3 11.69 2.81 19.80
N ASN A 4 12.92 3.21 19.55
CA ASN A 4 13.22 4.50 18.95
C ASN A 4 13.20 4.38 17.43
N LEU A 5 12.39 5.22 16.79
CA LEU A 5 12.23 5.28 15.33
C LEU A 5 12.66 6.64 14.80
N CYS A 6 13.10 6.62 13.55
CA CYS A 6 13.31 7.80 12.74
C CYS A 6 12.31 7.81 11.57
N LEU A 7 11.78 8.98 11.23
CA LEU A 7 10.91 9.19 10.09
C LEU A 7 11.64 10.00 9.02
N PHE A 8 11.75 9.47 7.81
CA PHE A 8 12.21 10.15 6.62
C PHE A 8 11.01 10.54 5.76
N GLY A 9 10.83 11.83 5.55
CA GLY A 9 9.69 12.43 4.86
C GLY A 9 8.66 13.01 5.83
N ALA A 10 8.41 14.32 5.71
CA ALA A 10 7.40 15.07 6.47
C ALA A 10 6.15 15.41 5.62
N GLY A 11 6.00 14.75 4.46
CA GLY A 11 4.84 14.87 3.57
C GLY A 11 3.55 14.30 4.17
N ARG A 12 2.52 14.14 3.34
CA ARG A 12 1.18 13.68 3.79
C ARG A 12 1.26 12.34 4.55
N ILE A 13 1.90 11.33 3.97
CA ILE A 13 2.00 9.99 4.59
C ILE A 13 2.95 10.01 5.79
N GLY A 14 4.08 10.73 5.69
CA GLY A 14 4.99 10.91 6.82
C GLY A 14 4.31 11.52 8.04
N GLN A 15 3.37 12.45 7.85
CA GLN A 15 2.59 13.03 8.95
C GLN A 15 1.69 11.99 9.63
N ILE A 16 1.13 11.04 8.88
CA ILE A 16 0.31 9.93 9.41
C ILE A 16 1.19 8.99 10.22
N HIS A 17 2.26 8.48 9.63
CA HIS A 17 3.18 7.58 10.32
C HIS A 17 3.82 8.22 11.54
N GLY A 18 4.28 9.46 11.42
CA GLY A 18 4.84 10.20 12.54
C GLY A 18 3.86 10.34 13.71
N ALA A 19 2.59 10.66 13.42
CA ALA A 19 1.56 10.75 14.44
C ALA A 19 1.26 9.39 15.09
N ASN A 20 1.21 8.31 14.31
CA ASN A 20 0.99 6.95 14.81
C ASN A 20 2.15 6.49 15.70
N ILE A 21 3.40 6.75 15.31
CA ILE A 21 4.58 6.44 16.12
C ILE A 21 4.55 7.22 17.43
N ALA A 22 4.33 8.54 17.37
CA ALA A 22 4.31 9.42 18.55
C ALA A 22 3.18 9.07 19.54
N ALA A 23 2.07 8.53 19.05
CA ALA A 23 0.95 8.09 19.88
C ALA A 23 1.14 6.67 20.47
N HIS A 24 2.12 5.90 19.99
CA HIS A 24 2.33 4.52 20.39
C HIS A 24 3.05 4.44 21.74
N ARG A 25 2.53 3.64 22.69
CA ARG A 25 3.03 3.57 24.07
C ARG A 25 4.43 2.98 24.21
N GLU A 26 4.83 2.12 23.27
CA GLU A 26 6.10 1.39 23.28
C GLU A 26 7.09 1.91 22.23
N ALA A 27 6.78 3.03 21.57
CA ALA A 27 7.67 3.65 20.60
C ALA A 27 7.92 5.12 20.94
N ASN A 28 9.04 5.62 20.42
CA ASN A 28 9.43 7.02 20.49
C ASN A 28 9.88 7.48 19.09
N LEU A 29 9.24 8.49 18.55
CA LEU A 29 9.72 9.17 17.34
C LEU A 29 10.86 10.10 17.74
N LYS A 30 12.12 9.62 17.58
CA LYS A 30 13.30 10.36 18.00
C LYS A 30 13.67 11.46 17.02
N TYR A 31 13.62 11.14 15.72
CA TYR A 31 14.01 12.06 14.65
C TYR A 31 12.98 12.14 13.51
N VAL A 32 12.89 13.33 12.92
CA VAL A 32 12.23 13.59 11.64
C VAL A 32 13.25 14.20 10.68
N VAL A 33 13.32 13.66 9.48
CA VAL A 33 14.21 14.09 8.41
C VAL A 33 13.36 14.44 7.18
N ASP A 34 13.62 15.56 6.54
CA ASP A 34 13.03 15.95 5.26
C ASP A 34 14.02 16.79 4.47
N VAL A 35 13.92 16.80 3.13
CA VAL A 35 14.71 17.69 2.25
C VAL A 35 14.38 19.16 2.49
N ASP A 36 13.14 19.45 2.97
CA ASP A 36 12.76 20.75 3.52
C ASP A 36 12.94 20.76 5.05
N PRO A 37 14.00 21.40 5.57
CA PRO A 37 14.25 21.47 7.01
C PRO A 37 13.12 22.12 7.79
N SER A 38 12.35 23.01 7.15
CA SER A 38 11.22 23.69 7.80
C SER A 38 10.05 22.71 8.02
N ALA A 39 9.77 21.82 7.05
CA ALA A 39 8.79 20.75 7.17
C ALA A 39 9.18 19.75 8.27
N ALA A 40 10.45 19.32 8.30
CA ALA A 40 10.99 18.45 9.35
C ALA A 40 10.86 19.08 10.74
N THR A 41 11.24 20.36 10.89
CA THR A 41 11.16 21.10 12.15
C THR A 41 9.71 21.24 12.61
N LYS A 42 8.79 21.61 11.71
CA LYS A 42 7.36 21.78 12.02
C LYS A 42 6.74 20.46 12.49
N LEU A 43 7.02 19.37 11.78
CA LEU A 43 6.49 18.05 12.14
C LEU A 43 7.13 17.56 13.45
N GLY A 44 8.43 17.67 13.59
CA GLY A 44 9.17 17.27 14.78
C GLY A 44 8.66 18.00 16.04
N SER A 45 8.55 19.32 15.98
CA SER A 45 8.03 20.13 17.10
C SER A 45 6.61 19.74 17.50
N ARG A 46 5.75 19.40 16.53
CA ARG A 46 4.38 18.96 16.80
C ARG A 46 4.32 17.58 17.49
N LEU A 47 5.26 16.70 17.18
CA LEU A 47 5.26 15.30 17.63
C LEU A 47 6.27 15.01 18.76
N GLY A 48 6.97 16.04 19.27
CA GLY A 48 7.99 15.85 20.29
C GLY A 48 9.30 15.22 19.80
N ALA A 49 9.53 15.24 18.49
CA ALA A 49 10.72 14.69 17.84
C ALA A 49 11.70 15.80 17.41
N ARG A 50 12.97 15.46 17.26
CA ARG A 50 13.99 16.38 16.80
C ARG A 50 14.13 16.33 15.28
N ALA A 51 14.14 17.47 14.59
CA ALA A 51 14.52 17.56 13.20
C ALA A 51 16.05 17.38 13.05
N THR A 52 16.48 16.60 12.06
CA THR A 52 17.90 16.34 11.77
C THR A 52 18.08 15.95 10.30
N ASP A 53 19.32 15.61 9.90
CA ASP A 53 19.65 15.03 8.61
C ASP A 53 19.80 13.50 8.66
N VAL A 54 19.81 12.84 7.48
CA VAL A 54 19.92 11.39 7.33
C VAL A 54 21.16 10.84 8.05
N LYS A 55 22.33 11.48 7.84
CA LYS A 55 23.60 11.02 8.39
C LYS A 55 23.58 11.01 9.92
N THR A 56 23.10 12.10 10.53
CA THR A 56 23.00 12.22 11.98
C THR A 56 22.00 11.21 12.56
N ALA A 57 20.85 11.02 11.91
CA ALA A 57 19.85 10.05 12.35
C ALA A 57 20.38 8.61 12.31
N LEU A 58 21.05 8.23 11.23
CA LEU A 58 21.57 6.86 11.05
C LEU A 58 22.81 6.55 11.89
N ALA A 59 23.59 7.57 12.28
CA ALA A 59 24.73 7.43 13.18
C ALA A 59 24.35 7.23 14.65
N ASP A 60 23.07 7.36 14.99
CA ASP A 60 22.59 7.18 16.36
C ASP A 60 22.28 5.71 16.63
N ASP A 61 23.06 5.08 17.50
CA ASP A 61 22.94 3.66 17.85
C ASP A 61 21.62 3.33 18.56
N ASP A 62 20.96 4.32 19.16
CA ASP A 62 19.67 4.12 19.83
C ASP A 62 18.51 3.96 18.84
N ILE A 63 18.67 4.24 17.55
CA ILE A 63 17.63 4.04 16.54
C ILE A 63 17.55 2.56 16.17
N HIS A 64 16.34 1.99 16.32
CA HIS A 64 16.05 0.60 16.03
C HIS A 64 15.54 0.40 14.59
N GLY A 65 14.84 1.39 14.04
CA GLY A 65 14.27 1.33 12.69
C GLY A 65 13.95 2.69 12.11
N VAL A 66 13.79 2.70 10.79
CA VAL A 66 13.47 3.88 9.99
C VAL A 66 12.19 3.65 9.22
N VAL A 67 11.30 4.65 9.24
CA VAL A 67 10.12 4.72 8.39
C VAL A 67 10.42 5.68 7.23
N ILE A 68 10.48 5.15 6.01
CA ILE A 68 10.73 5.92 4.78
C ILE A 68 9.39 6.24 4.14
N ALA A 69 9.00 7.51 4.17
CA ALA A 69 7.75 8.06 3.62
C ALA A 69 8.02 9.26 2.71
N THR A 70 9.14 9.18 1.97
CA THR A 70 9.60 10.18 1.01
C THR A 70 9.01 9.92 -0.39
N SER A 71 9.46 10.64 -1.41
CA SER A 71 9.15 10.32 -2.81
C SER A 71 9.88 9.05 -3.26
N THR A 72 9.22 8.27 -4.13
CA THR A 72 9.70 6.94 -4.56
C THR A 72 11.11 6.94 -5.14
N ASP A 73 11.49 7.99 -5.86
CA ASP A 73 12.81 8.17 -6.47
C ASP A 73 13.98 8.26 -5.46
N THR A 74 13.68 8.41 -4.18
CA THR A 74 14.67 8.44 -3.10
C THR A 74 14.76 7.14 -2.31
N HIS A 75 13.83 6.20 -2.52
CA HIS A 75 13.71 4.99 -1.69
C HIS A 75 14.99 4.14 -1.73
N LEU A 76 15.50 3.83 -2.93
CA LEU A 76 16.71 2.99 -3.07
C LEU A 76 17.90 3.53 -2.27
N SER A 77 18.21 4.82 -2.40
CA SER A 77 19.36 5.43 -1.70
C SER A 77 19.17 5.48 -0.18
N LEU A 78 17.93 5.72 0.28
CA LEU A 78 17.61 5.73 1.71
C LEU A 78 17.59 4.32 2.31
N ILE A 79 17.12 3.33 1.57
CA ILE A 79 17.19 1.91 1.95
C ILE A 79 18.65 1.47 2.06
N GLU A 80 19.49 1.80 1.06
CA GLU A 80 20.93 1.51 1.09
C GLU A 80 21.59 2.10 2.33
N ALA A 81 21.40 3.39 2.59
CA ALA A 81 22.00 4.06 3.74
C ALA A 81 21.50 3.47 5.06
N THR A 82 20.20 3.16 5.15
CA THR A 82 19.58 2.60 6.36
C THR A 82 20.05 1.17 6.62
N ALA A 83 20.13 0.34 5.57
CA ALA A 83 20.66 -1.02 5.65
C ALA A 83 22.15 -1.03 6.07
N ALA A 84 22.96 -0.16 5.47
CA ALA A 84 24.38 -0.01 5.84
C ALA A 84 24.58 0.42 7.30
N ALA A 85 23.61 1.13 7.89
CA ALA A 85 23.59 1.48 9.31
C ALA A 85 23.00 0.36 10.22
N GLY A 86 22.64 -0.81 9.67
CA GLY A 86 22.10 -1.94 10.44
C GLY A 86 20.72 -1.68 11.04
N LYS A 87 19.92 -0.75 10.48
CA LYS A 87 18.60 -0.40 11.00
C LYS A 87 17.51 -1.09 10.19
N SER A 88 16.47 -1.62 10.87
CA SER A 88 15.29 -2.18 10.19
C SER A 88 14.52 -1.10 9.43
N ILE A 89 13.89 -1.49 8.33
CA ILE A 89 13.32 -0.56 7.36
C ILE A 89 11.82 -0.85 7.20
N PHE A 90 11.02 0.18 7.35
CA PHE A 90 9.66 0.26 6.81
C PHE A 90 9.66 1.30 5.69
N CYS A 91 9.33 0.90 4.48
CA CYS A 91 9.31 1.77 3.31
C CYS A 91 7.91 1.85 2.71
N GLU A 92 7.44 3.05 2.42
CA GLU A 92 6.18 3.24 1.69
C GLU A 92 6.24 2.62 0.29
N LYS A 93 5.07 2.27 -0.21
CA LYS A 93 4.90 1.74 -1.57
C LYS A 93 4.97 2.88 -2.62
N PRO A 94 5.35 2.58 -3.86
CA PRO A 94 6.08 1.39 -4.30
C PRO A 94 7.53 1.42 -3.81
N LEU A 95 8.18 0.28 -3.71
CA LEU A 95 9.61 0.25 -3.34
C LEU A 95 10.46 1.07 -4.31
N ASP A 96 10.17 0.95 -5.60
CA ASP A 96 10.71 1.74 -6.69
C ASP A 96 9.76 1.65 -7.90
N LEU A 97 9.93 2.49 -8.91
CA LEU A 97 9.23 2.39 -10.20
C LEU A 97 9.95 1.48 -11.19
N ASP A 98 11.18 1.08 -10.89
CA ASP A 98 12.01 0.18 -11.68
C ASP A 98 12.20 -1.16 -10.96
N GLU A 99 11.98 -2.29 -11.67
CA GLU A 99 12.10 -3.64 -11.11
C GLU A 99 13.53 -3.94 -10.63
N ALA A 100 14.58 -3.48 -11.35
CA ALA A 100 15.95 -3.73 -10.95
C ALA A 100 16.31 -3.00 -9.65
N ASN A 101 15.84 -1.78 -9.48
CA ASN A 101 15.99 -1.01 -8.24
C ASN A 101 15.21 -1.66 -7.08
N ALA A 102 13.98 -2.12 -7.31
CA ALA A 102 13.22 -2.83 -6.28
C ALA A 102 13.92 -4.12 -5.82
N ARG A 103 14.52 -4.87 -6.75
CA ARG A 103 15.36 -6.03 -6.43
C ARG A 103 16.63 -5.65 -5.67
N ALA A 104 17.27 -4.53 -6.03
CA ALA A 104 18.41 -4.00 -5.31
C ALA A 104 18.06 -3.65 -3.86
N CYS A 105 16.90 -3.00 -3.61
CA CYS A 105 16.43 -2.70 -2.26
C CYS A 105 16.35 -3.97 -1.39
N ILE A 106 15.76 -5.04 -1.92
CA ILE A 106 15.64 -6.32 -1.22
C ILE A 106 17.01 -6.94 -0.94
N SER A 107 17.88 -6.93 -1.94
CA SER A 107 19.23 -7.48 -1.81
C SER A 107 20.09 -6.72 -0.80
N LEU A 108 20.01 -5.39 -0.78
CA LEU A 108 20.71 -4.53 0.19
C LEU A 108 20.29 -4.83 1.62
N ALA A 109 18.99 -4.93 1.88
CA ALA A 109 18.48 -5.28 3.19
C ALA A 109 18.91 -6.69 3.63
N ALA A 110 18.81 -7.68 2.72
CA ALA A 110 19.20 -9.07 2.99
C ALA A 110 20.72 -9.19 3.26
N ASN A 111 21.57 -8.51 2.49
CA ASN A 111 23.01 -8.52 2.68
C ASN A 111 23.47 -7.87 4.00
N ALA A 112 22.69 -6.93 4.51
CA ALA A 112 22.92 -6.27 5.79
C ALA A 112 22.25 -6.99 6.98
N ASP A 113 21.53 -8.09 6.73
CA ASP A 113 20.76 -8.83 7.73
C ASP A 113 19.72 -7.94 8.47
N VAL A 114 19.11 -7.01 7.73
CA VAL A 114 18.05 -6.14 8.25
C VAL A 114 16.71 -6.44 7.58
N SER A 115 15.62 -6.23 8.32
CA SER A 115 14.27 -6.42 7.80
C SER A 115 13.87 -5.25 6.90
N LEU A 116 13.25 -5.56 5.74
CA LEU A 116 12.61 -4.61 4.83
C LEU A 116 11.12 -4.92 4.73
N TYR A 117 10.30 -4.00 5.21
CA TYR A 117 8.84 -4.05 5.15
C TYR A 117 8.31 -2.96 4.23
N VAL A 118 7.14 -3.22 3.63
CA VAL A 118 6.53 -2.32 2.63
C VAL A 118 5.15 -1.88 3.12
N GLY A 119 4.85 -0.59 2.96
CA GLY A 119 3.62 0.07 3.38
C GLY A 119 2.38 -0.33 2.55
N PHE A 120 2.00 -1.60 2.55
CA PHE A 120 0.71 -2.06 2.02
C PHE A 120 -0.36 -2.05 3.11
N ASN A 121 -0.77 -0.86 3.47
CA ASN A 121 -1.70 -0.60 4.56
C ASN A 121 -3.03 -1.37 4.48
N ARG A 122 -3.49 -1.75 3.28
CA ARG A 122 -4.76 -2.47 3.11
C ARG A 122 -4.77 -3.85 3.75
N ARG A 123 -3.62 -4.53 3.86
CA ARG A 123 -3.49 -5.81 4.59
C ARG A 123 -3.78 -5.67 6.09
N TYR A 124 -3.72 -4.44 6.62
CA TYR A 124 -4.00 -4.10 8.01
C TYR A 124 -5.42 -3.54 8.23
N ASP A 125 -6.19 -3.35 7.16
CA ASP A 125 -7.60 -3.00 7.30
C ASP A 125 -8.36 -4.11 8.03
N PRO A 126 -9.10 -3.81 9.11
CA PRO A 126 -9.72 -4.85 9.92
C PRO A 126 -10.68 -5.75 9.14
N SER A 127 -11.43 -5.19 8.18
CA SER A 127 -12.37 -5.95 7.35
C SER A 127 -11.62 -6.84 6.35
N PHE A 128 -10.59 -6.31 5.69
CA PHE A 128 -9.79 -7.09 4.73
C PHE A 128 -8.93 -8.13 5.44
N ARG A 129 -8.41 -7.82 6.63
CA ARG A 129 -7.72 -8.80 7.47
C ARG A 129 -8.65 -9.94 7.84
N ARG A 130 -9.90 -9.63 8.23
CA ARG A 130 -10.89 -10.66 8.55
C ARG A 130 -11.21 -11.56 7.36
N LEU A 131 -11.29 -11.02 6.13
CA LEU A 131 -11.43 -11.86 4.93
C LEU A 131 -10.28 -12.89 4.85
N LYS A 132 -9.03 -12.44 5.01
CA LYS A 132 -7.87 -13.34 4.95
C LYS A 132 -7.87 -14.39 6.05
N ASP A 133 -8.22 -14.01 7.26
CA ASP A 133 -8.28 -14.94 8.40
C ASP A 133 -9.35 -16.04 8.17
N GLU A 134 -10.52 -15.69 7.65
CA GLU A 134 -11.59 -16.64 7.32
C GLU A 134 -11.22 -17.55 6.15
N ILE A 135 -10.55 -17.01 5.11
CA ILE A 135 -10.00 -17.80 4.00
C ILE A 135 -8.97 -18.80 4.53
N SER A 136 -8.03 -18.33 5.35
CA SER A 136 -6.97 -19.18 5.94
C SER A 136 -7.53 -20.26 6.86
N ALA A 137 -8.68 -20.00 7.49
CA ALA A 137 -9.41 -20.97 8.30
C ALA A 137 -10.27 -21.97 7.46
N GLY A 138 -10.23 -21.87 6.11
CA GLY A 138 -10.96 -22.75 5.21
C GLY A 138 -12.47 -22.54 5.17
N LYS A 139 -13.00 -21.39 5.62
CA LYS A 139 -14.45 -21.16 5.82
C LYS A 139 -15.28 -21.11 4.54
N ILE A 140 -14.63 -20.93 3.39
CA ILE A 140 -15.27 -20.86 2.08
C ILE A 140 -14.77 -21.94 1.12
N GLY A 141 -13.98 -22.91 1.65
CA GLY A 141 -13.30 -23.89 0.81
C GLY A 141 -12.18 -23.27 -0.03
N ALA A 142 -11.85 -23.90 -1.16
CA ALA A 142 -10.86 -23.36 -2.10
C ALA A 142 -11.36 -22.05 -2.70
N VAL A 143 -10.49 -21.03 -2.73
CA VAL A 143 -10.80 -19.73 -3.39
C VAL A 143 -10.88 -19.94 -4.90
N GLU A 144 -11.94 -19.48 -5.52
CA GLU A 144 -12.18 -19.55 -6.96
C GLU A 144 -12.08 -18.19 -7.63
N VAL A 145 -12.74 -17.16 -7.06
CA VAL A 145 -12.75 -15.81 -7.62
C VAL A 145 -12.61 -14.75 -6.53
N VAL A 146 -11.71 -13.80 -6.75
CA VAL A 146 -11.59 -12.56 -5.96
C VAL A 146 -12.06 -11.40 -6.82
N SER A 147 -12.97 -10.58 -6.31
CA SER A 147 -13.47 -9.37 -6.99
C SER A 147 -13.09 -8.14 -6.16
N ILE A 148 -12.31 -7.23 -6.74
CA ILE A 148 -11.87 -5.99 -6.08
C ILE A 148 -12.44 -4.78 -6.84
N THR A 149 -13.10 -3.89 -6.11
CA THR A 149 -13.52 -2.57 -6.60
C THR A 149 -12.78 -1.50 -5.82
N SER A 150 -12.06 -0.63 -6.55
CA SER A 150 -11.27 0.45 -5.95
C SER A 150 -11.47 1.74 -6.75
N ARG A 151 -12.11 2.77 -6.14
CA ARG A 151 -12.42 4.03 -6.80
C ARG A 151 -12.09 5.20 -5.91
N ASP A 152 -11.25 6.10 -6.44
CA ASP A 152 -10.92 7.35 -5.78
C ASP A 152 -12.05 8.38 -5.95
N PRO A 153 -12.27 9.31 -5.02
CA PRO A 153 -13.30 10.34 -5.15
C PRO A 153 -13.01 11.32 -6.30
N SER A 154 -11.74 11.58 -6.59
CA SER A 154 -11.29 12.46 -7.67
C SER A 154 -9.87 12.10 -8.13
N PRO A 155 -9.51 12.46 -9.39
CA PRO A 155 -8.14 12.29 -9.87
C PRO A 155 -7.14 13.12 -9.07
N PRO A 156 -5.88 12.65 -8.94
CA PRO A 156 -4.81 13.46 -8.39
C PRO A 156 -4.42 14.60 -9.37
N PRO A 157 -3.68 15.62 -8.90
CA PRO A 157 -3.19 16.69 -9.76
C PRO A 157 -2.32 16.17 -10.91
N ALA A 158 -2.38 16.83 -12.09
CA ALA A 158 -1.65 16.41 -13.29
C ALA A 158 -0.13 16.29 -13.09
N ASP A 159 0.48 17.14 -12.26
CA ASP A 159 1.91 17.07 -11.94
C ASP A 159 2.26 15.81 -11.14
N TYR A 160 1.35 15.32 -10.32
CA TYR A 160 1.52 14.05 -9.61
C TYR A 160 1.44 12.87 -10.58
N ILE A 161 0.45 12.87 -11.49
CA ILE A 161 0.27 11.81 -12.50
C ILE A 161 1.55 11.56 -13.28
N ARG A 162 2.22 12.62 -13.73
CA ARG A 162 3.49 12.52 -14.49
C ARG A 162 4.64 11.85 -13.74
N ARG A 163 4.59 11.84 -12.40
CA ARG A 163 5.67 11.30 -11.54
C ARG A 163 5.30 10.02 -10.81
N SER A 164 4.01 9.68 -10.79
CA SER A 164 3.50 8.54 -10.00
C SER A 164 3.80 7.17 -10.62
N GLY A 165 4.26 7.13 -11.86
CA GLY A 165 4.44 5.89 -12.61
C GLY A 165 3.17 5.37 -13.27
N GLY A 166 2.08 6.17 -13.27
CA GLY A 166 0.80 5.83 -13.87
C GLY A 166 -0.13 5.04 -12.96
N MET A 167 -1.35 4.83 -13.42
CA MET A 167 -2.44 4.26 -12.62
C MET A 167 -2.09 2.89 -12.01
N PHE A 168 -1.44 2.01 -12.77
CA PHE A 168 -1.16 0.66 -12.29
C PHE A 168 -0.12 0.64 -11.15
N ARG A 169 0.93 1.47 -11.22
CA ARG A 169 1.97 1.56 -10.17
C ARG A 169 1.58 2.44 -8.99
N ASP A 170 0.64 3.37 -9.18
CA ASP A 170 0.21 4.28 -8.12
C ASP A 170 -1.01 3.78 -7.35
N MET A 171 -2.10 3.47 -8.08
CA MET A 171 -3.39 3.09 -7.50
C MET A 171 -3.59 1.58 -7.47
N THR A 172 -3.53 0.92 -8.65
CA THR A 172 -3.84 -0.51 -8.79
C THR A 172 -2.86 -1.41 -8.04
N ILE A 173 -1.64 -0.94 -7.76
CA ILE A 173 -0.62 -1.71 -7.04
C ILE A 173 -1.13 -2.23 -5.69
N HIS A 174 -1.97 -1.47 -5.00
CA HIS A 174 -2.62 -1.92 -3.78
C HIS A 174 -3.58 -3.08 -4.00
N ASP A 175 -4.32 -3.06 -5.11
CA ASP A 175 -5.26 -4.11 -5.48
C ASP A 175 -4.54 -5.37 -5.95
N LEU A 176 -3.39 -5.21 -6.64
CA LEU A 176 -2.53 -6.32 -7.07
C LEU A 176 -1.88 -7.04 -5.88
N ASP A 177 -1.44 -6.28 -4.88
CA ASP A 177 -0.98 -6.83 -3.60
C ASP A 177 -2.10 -7.59 -2.88
N MET A 178 -3.28 -6.98 -2.75
CA MET A 178 -4.44 -7.62 -2.13
C MET A 178 -4.89 -8.87 -2.88
N ALA A 179 -4.86 -8.88 -4.21
CA ALA A 179 -5.20 -10.04 -5.02
C ALA A 179 -4.28 -11.22 -4.72
N SER A 180 -2.95 -11.02 -4.79
CA SER A 180 -1.97 -12.05 -4.47
C SER A 180 -2.12 -12.58 -3.04
N TRP A 181 -2.34 -11.67 -2.10
CA TRP A 181 -2.50 -12.00 -0.68
C TRP A 181 -3.77 -12.83 -0.40
N LEU A 182 -4.91 -12.46 -0.99
CA LEU A 182 -6.19 -13.16 -0.79
C LEU A 182 -6.25 -14.49 -1.53
N LEU A 183 -5.76 -14.54 -2.78
CA LEU A 183 -5.64 -15.79 -3.54
C LEU A 183 -4.73 -16.79 -2.83
N GLY A 184 -3.72 -16.31 -2.06
CA GLY A 184 -2.73 -17.16 -1.41
C GLY A 184 -1.75 -17.79 -2.39
N GLU A 185 -1.77 -17.37 -3.65
CA GLU A 185 -0.94 -17.84 -4.74
C GLU A 185 -0.59 -16.67 -5.67
N GLN A 186 0.60 -16.68 -6.23
CA GLN A 186 1.02 -15.66 -7.18
C GLN A 186 0.32 -15.82 -8.53
N PRO A 187 -0.23 -14.75 -9.11
CA PRO A 187 -0.78 -14.80 -10.46
C PRO A 187 0.27 -15.17 -11.50
N GLN A 188 -0.09 -16.04 -12.43
CA GLN A 188 0.76 -16.44 -13.57
C GLN A 188 0.47 -15.66 -14.86
N SER A 189 -0.68 -14.99 -14.94
CA SER A 189 -1.03 -14.13 -16.08
C SER A 189 -1.84 -12.91 -15.66
N VAL A 190 -1.68 -11.83 -16.44
CA VAL A 190 -2.38 -10.56 -16.28
C VAL A 190 -2.96 -10.15 -17.62
N PHE A 191 -4.27 -9.85 -17.66
CA PHE A 191 -4.91 -9.11 -18.75
C PHE A 191 -5.44 -7.78 -18.20
N ALA A 192 -5.13 -6.67 -18.86
CA ALA A 192 -5.59 -5.35 -18.45
C ALA A 192 -6.07 -4.53 -19.63
N SER A 193 -7.14 -3.78 -19.41
CA SER A 193 -7.66 -2.76 -20.31
C SER A 193 -7.91 -1.47 -19.53
N GLY A 194 -7.75 -0.31 -20.16
CA GLY A 194 -7.96 0.97 -19.51
C GLY A 194 -8.09 2.12 -20.48
N SER A 195 -8.75 3.17 -20.01
CA SER A 195 -9.05 4.38 -20.79
C SER A 195 -9.04 5.61 -19.88
N SER A 196 -8.95 6.80 -20.50
CA SER A 196 -9.16 8.09 -19.83
C SER A 196 -10.57 8.56 -20.14
N LEU A 197 -11.49 8.33 -19.22
CA LEU A 197 -12.93 8.64 -19.36
C LEU A 197 -13.35 9.85 -18.50
N ILE A 198 -12.47 10.33 -17.62
CA ILE A 198 -12.79 11.35 -16.62
C ILE A 198 -12.22 12.69 -17.00
N ASP A 199 -10.92 12.75 -17.30
CA ASP A 199 -10.20 13.98 -17.60
C ASP A 199 -9.20 13.77 -18.73
N ARG A 200 -9.35 14.56 -19.81
CA ARG A 200 -8.47 14.51 -20.97
C ARG A 200 -7.01 14.82 -20.62
N SER A 201 -6.76 15.62 -19.59
CA SER A 201 -5.40 15.94 -19.14
C SER A 201 -4.63 14.71 -18.67
N ILE A 202 -5.33 13.65 -18.24
CA ILE A 202 -4.74 12.36 -17.87
C ILE A 202 -4.24 11.64 -19.13
N ALA A 203 -5.07 11.60 -20.19
CA ALA A 203 -4.66 11.06 -21.49
C ALA A 203 -3.48 11.85 -22.08
N ASP A 204 -3.51 13.18 -21.99
CA ASP A 204 -2.44 14.05 -22.46
C ASP A 204 -1.12 13.83 -21.67
N ALA A 205 -1.21 13.35 -20.44
CA ALA A 205 -0.07 12.90 -19.63
C ALA A 205 0.38 11.46 -19.92
N GLY A 206 -0.29 10.75 -20.85
CA GLY A 206 0.02 9.36 -21.22
C GLY A 206 -0.52 8.31 -20.26
N ASP A 207 -1.39 8.68 -19.31
CA ASP A 207 -1.97 7.79 -18.30
C ASP A 207 -3.46 7.51 -18.57
N ILE A 208 -4.05 6.69 -17.72
CA ILE A 208 -5.47 6.32 -17.73
C ILE A 208 -6.11 6.66 -16.37
N ASP A 209 -7.43 6.74 -16.33
CA ASP A 209 -8.19 7.01 -15.10
C ASP A 209 -9.23 5.91 -14.77
N THR A 210 -9.41 4.96 -15.67
CA THR A 210 -10.35 3.86 -15.53
C THR A 210 -9.70 2.59 -16.07
N ALA A 211 -9.69 1.51 -15.28
CA ALA A 211 -9.08 0.25 -15.66
C ALA A 211 -9.87 -0.97 -15.19
N VAL A 212 -9.75 -2.05 -15.95
CA VAL A 212 -10.16 -3.40 -15.57
C VAL A 212 -8.95 -4.32 -15.72
N VAL A 213 -8.68 -5.13 -14.69
CA VAL A 213 -7.58 -6.11 -14.68
C VAL A 213 -8.14 -7.47 -14.32
N VAL A 214 -7.69 -8.49 -15.03
CA VAL A 214 -7.95 -9.90 -14.70
C VAL A 214 -6.62 -10.60 -14.47
N LEU A 215 -6.52 -11.27 -13.33
CA LEU A 215 -5.40 -12.10 -12.94
C LEU A 215 -5.84 -13.57 -12.93
N GLU A 216 -4.96 -14.46 -13.32
CA GLU A 216 -5.17 -15.91 -13.28
C GLU A 216 -3.98 -16.58 -12.58
N THR A 217 -4.26 -17.50 -11.67
CA THR A 217 -3.23 -18.30 -10.96
C THR A 217 -2.96 -19.64 -11.65
N ALA A 218 -1.94 -20.36 -11.19
CA ALA A 218 -1.62 -21.69 -11.71
C ALA A 218 -2.71 -22.72 -11.32
N SER A 219 -3.38 -22.53 -10.19
CA SER A 219 -4.52 -23.37 -9.78
C SER A 219 -5.79 -23.13 -10.60
N GLY A 220 -5.84 -22.06 -11.41
CA GLY A 220 -7.01 -21.65 -12.18
C GLY A 220 -7.95 -20.70 -11.45
N ALA A 221 -7.59 -20.23 -10.24
CA ALA A 221 -8.35 -19.17 -9.57
C ALA A 221 -8.12 -17.82 -10.23
N PHE A 222 -9.14 -16.94 -10.14
CA PHE A 222 -9.13 -15.64 -10.79
C PHE A 222 -9.21 -14.49 -9.78
N CYS A 223 -8.65 -13.34 -10.18
CA CYS A 223 -9.01 -12.06 -9.58
C CYS A 223 -9.42 -11.08 -10.66
N GLN A 224 -10.54 -10.38 -10.45
CA GLN A 224 -10.92 -9.22 -11.26
C GLN A 224 -10.83 -7.95 -10.42
N ILE A 225 -10.21 -6.91 -11.00
CA ILE A 225 -10.03 -5.61 -10.37
C ILE A 225 -10.70 -4.56 -11.26
N THR A 226 -11.50 -3.67 -10.66
CA THR A 226 -12.05 -2.50 -11.36
C THR A 226 -11.62 -1.24 -10.64
N ASN A 227 -10.93 -0.35 -11.37
CA ASN A 227 -10.42 0.89 -10.84
C ASN A 227 -11.02 2.10 -11.54
N SER A 228 -11.22 3.18 -10.81
CA SER A 228 -11.57 4.49 -11.35
C SER A 228 -11.02 5.61 -10.47
N ARG A 229 -10.49 6.67 -11.10
CA ARG A 229 -10.09 7.89 -10.37
C ARG A 229 -11.27 8.85 -10.14
N ARG A 230 -12.51 8.33 -10.15
CA ARG A 230 -13.73 9.09 -9.82
C ARG A 230 -14.78 8.21 -9.17
N CYS A 231 -15.34 8.74 -8.07
CA CYS A 231 -16.47 8.13 -7.38
C CYS A 231 -17.33 9.23 -6.74
N SER A 232 -18.59 9.35 -7.15
CA SER A 232 -19.48 10.41 -6.67
C SER A 232 -20.07 10.14 -5.27
N TYR A 233 -19.90 8.92 -4.75
CA TYR A 233 -20.46 8.49 -3.46
C TYR A 233 -19.40 8.19 -2.39
N GLY A 234 -18.19 8.74 -2.54
CA GLY A 234 -17.09 8.61 -1.58
C GLY A 234 -15.92 7.78 -2.10
N TYR A 235 -15.12 7.22 -1.21
CA TYR A 235 -13.95 6.39 -1.50
C TYR A 235 -14.38 4.92 -1.51
N ASP A 236 -14.63 4.35 -2.69
CA ASP A 236 -15.22 3.02 -2.87
C ASP A 236 -14.13 1.93 -2.87
N GLN A 237 -14.13 1.11 -1.82
CA GLN A 237 -13.13 0.08 -1.56
C GLN A 237 -13.81 -1.20 -1.08
N ARG A 238 -14.13 -2.09 -2.01
CA ARG A 238 -14.88 -3.32 -1.72
C ARG A 238 -14.15 -4.54 -2.25
N ILE A 239 -14.25 -5.63 -1.48
CA ILE A 239 -13.69 -6.92 -1.85
C ILE A 239 -14.73 -8.01 -1.61
N GLU A 240 -14.90 -8.89 -2.60
CA GLU A 240 -15.64 -10.13 -2.50
C GLU A 240 -14.73 -11.29 -2.83
N VAL A 241 -14.81 -12.38 -2.06
CA VAL A 241 -14.07 -13.62 -2.29
C VAL A 241 -15.07 -14.76 -2.34
N PHE A 242 -15.17 -15.39 -3.49
CA PHE A 242 -16.02 -16.56 -3.74
C PHE A 242 -15.16 -17.83 -3.72
N GLY A 243 -15.64 -18.84 -3.05
CA GLY A 243 -14.97 -20.13 -2.96
C GLY A 243 -15.97 -21.29 -3.06
N ALA A 244 -15.46 -22.51 -3.08
CA ALA A 244 -16.21 -23.72 -3.32
C ALA A 244 -17.33 -23.99 -2.30
N GLU A 245 -17.25 -23.44 -1.07
CA GLU A 245 -18.18 -23.69 0.01
C GLU A 245 -18.90 -22.41 0.50
N GLY A 246 -18.66 -21.26 -0.14
CA GLY A 246 -19.31 -20.01 0.25
C GLY A 246 -18.59 -18.77 -0.26
N MET A 247 -19.00 -17.62 0.28
CA MET A 247 -18.40 -16.33 -0.09
C MET A 247 -18.23 -15.42 1.12
N LEU A 248 -17.25 -14.54 1.03
CA LEU A 248 -16.97 -13.47 1.99
C LEU A 248 -17.01 -12.13 1.27
N ARG A 249 -17.52 -11.09 1.94
CA ARG A 249 -17.55 -9.75 1.38
C ARG A 249 -17.23 -8.69 2.43
N ALA A 250 -16.39 -7.74 2.03
CA ALA A 250 -16.17 -6.50 2.75
C ALA A 250 -16.71 -5.33 1.92
N ASP A 251 -17.71 -4.64 2.46
CA ASP A 251 -18.32 -3.45 1.86
C ASP A 251 -17.62 -2.16 2.35
N ASN A 252 -18.05 -1.03 1.80
CA ASN A 252 -17.56 0.28 2.20
C ASN A 252 -17.94 0.64 3.64
N ASP A 253 -17.02 1.27 4.34
CA ASP A 253 -17.30 1.93 5.60
C ASP A 253 -18.02 3.26 5.35
N THR A 254 -18.99 3.57 6.22
CA THR A 254 -19.74 4.83 6.26
C THR A 254 -19.47 5.55 7.58
N ALA A 255 -19.74 6.85 7.62
CA ALA A 255 -19.54 7.63 8.85
C ALA A 255 -20.44 7.16 9.99
N THR A 256 -21.68 6.78 9.67
CA THR A 256 -22.61 6.14 10.62
C THR A 256 -23.33 4.96 9.95
N ARG A 257 -24.01 4.15 10.74
CA ARG A 257 -24.86 3.02 10.26
C ARG A 257 -26.34 3.41 10.18
N VAL A 258 -26.66 4.69 10.20
CA VAL A 258 -28.05 5.16 10.13
C VAL A 258 -28.58 4.97 8.71
N GLU A 259 -29.76 4.38 8.63
CA GLU A 259 -30.50 4.20 7.39
C GLU A 259 -31.85 4.90 7.52
N HIS A 260 -32.22 5.70 6.52
CA HIS A 260 -33.53 6.34 6.44
C HIS A 260 -34.45 5.56 5.50
N ALA A 261 -35.50 4.97 6.04
CA ALA A 261 -36.55 4.34 5.26
C ALA A 261 -37.72 5.31 5.05
N GLY A 262 -38.12 5.53 3.81
CA GLY A 262 -39.22 6.45 3.45
C GLY A 262 -39.90 6.02 2.15
N LEU A 263 -40.81 6.86 1.62
CA LEU A 263 -41.54 6.56 0.38
C LEU A 263 -40.68 6.29 -0.84
N ARG A 264 -39.44 6.81 -0.85
CA ARG A 264 -38.45 6.61 -1.93
C ARG A 264 -37.54 5.39 -1.73
N GLY A 265 -37.84 4.55 -0.72
CA GLY A 265 -37.02 3.41 -0.36
C GLY A 265 -36.01 3.72 0.77
N PHE A 266 -34.88 3.06 0.73
CA PHE A 266 -33.83 3.17 1.75
C PHE A 266 -32.72 4.10 1.28
N LEU A 267 -32.32 5.01 2.14
CA LEU A 267 -31.20 5.91 1.93
C LEU A 267 -30.15 5.66 3.02
N ARG A 268 -28.92 5.40 2.61
CA ARG A 268 -27.74 5.23 3.49
C ARG A 268 -26.76 6.38 3.27
N GLU A 269 -25.90 6.61 4.24
CA GLU A 269 -24.79 7.52 4.08
C GLU A 269 -23.81 7.04 2.99
N PRO A 270 -23.13 7.97 2.29
CA PRO A 270 -22.10 7.62 1.33
C PRO A 270 -20.92 6.91 2.02
N ALA A 271 -20.09 6.26 1.24
CA ALA A 271 -18.80 5.77 1.71
C ALA A 271 -17.95 6.91 2.30
N LEU A 272 -17.03 6.58 3.21
CA LEU A 272 -16.06 7.55 3.76
C LEU A 272 -15.39 8.34 2.64
N PRO A 273 -15.08 9.64 2.84
CA PRO A 273 -14.76 10.53 1.72
C PRO A 273 -13.40 10.25 1.08
N PHE A 274 -12.41 9.76 1.84
CA PHE A 274 -11.07 9.55 1.31
C PHE A 274 -10.29 8.47 2.07
N PHE A 275 -9.08 8.14 1.59
CA PHE A 275 -8.25 7.11 2.20
C PHE A 275 -7.79 7.47 3.62
N LEU A 276 -7.68 8.75 3.95
CA LEU A 276 -7.27 9.22 5.27
C LEU A 276 -8.25 8.77 6.36
N GLU A 277 -9.54 8.87 6.09
CA GLU A 277 -10.60 8.44 6.99
C GLU A 277 -10.77 6.91 6.93
N ARG A 278 -10.81 6.35 5.71
CA ARG A 278 -11.07 4.93 5.47
C ARG A 278 -9.98 4.03 6.07
N TYR A 279 -8.71 4.42 5.93
CA TYR A 279 -7.58 3.59 6.36
C TYR A 279 -6.87 4.10 7.62
N ARG A 280 -7.50 5.00 8.40
CA ARG A 280 -6.90 5.49 9.65
C ARG A 280 -6.43 4.37 10.56
N GLN A 281 -7.30 3.38 10.80
CA GLN A 281 -6.97 2.24 11.66
C GLN A 281 -5.92 1.33 11.02
N ALA A 282 -5.98 1.13 9.72
CA ALA A 282 -5.00 0.33 8.99
C ALA A 282 -3.58 0.89 9.15
N TYR A 283 -3.40 2.21 8.97
CA TYR A 283 -2.10 2.87 9.20
C TYR A 283 -1.61 2.78 10.65
N GLN A 284 -2.51 2.77 11.62
CA GLN A 284 -2.14 2.55 13.03
C GLN A 284 -1.64 1.14 13.25
N LEU A 285 -2.40 0.14 12.80
CA LEU A 285 -2.07 -1.27 12.95
C LEU A 285 -0.79 -1.66 12.19
N GLU A 286 -0.54 -1.05 11.06
CA GLU A 286 0.68 -1.25 10.27
C GLU A 286 1.94 -0.81 11.04
N ILE A 287 1.91 0.36 11.66
CA ILE A 287 3.01 0.85 12.52
C ILE A 287 3.11 0.04 13.81
N GLU A 288 1.99 -0.36 14.41
CA GLU A 288 1.98 -1.25 15.58
C GLU A 288 2.66 -2.59 15.28
N ASP A 289 2.38 -3.19 14.10
CA ASP A 289 2.99 -4.43 13.65
C ASP A 289 4.50 -4.27 13.40
N PHE A 290 4.92 -3.15 12.78
CA PHE A 290 6.34 -2.84 12.59
C PHE A 290 7.07 -2.71 13.94
N ILE A 291 6.50 -2.00 14.90
CA ILE A 291 7.06 -1.88 16.26
C ILE A 291 7.11 -3.25 16.94
N GLY A 292 6.05 -4.06 16.80
CA GLY A 292 6.01 -5.43 17.29
C GLY A 292 7.11 -6.31 16.69
N ALA A 293 7.34 -6.21 15.38
CA ALA A 293 8.40 -6.93 14.68
C ALA A 293 9.80 -6.56 15.22
N LEU A 294 10.06 -5.28 15.50
CA LEU A 294 11.31 -4.81 16.11
C LEU A 294 11.50 -5.32 17.55
N GLN A 295 10.43 -5.70 18.20
CA GLN A 295 10.47 -6.32 19.55
C GLN A 295 10.45 -7.86 19.49
N GLY A 296 10.46 -8.46 18.30
CA GLY A 296 10.39 -9.91 18.12
C GLY A 296 9.02 -10.52 18.42
N ARG A 297 7.94 -9.71 18.50
CA ARG A 297 6.58 -10.17 18.87
C ARG A 297 5.68 -10.48 17.71
N ALA A 298 5.87 -9.82 16.57
CA ALA A 298 4.99 -9.90 15.42
C ALA A 298 5.78 -10.13 14.12
N ASN A 299 5.10 -10.69 13.12
CA ASN A 299 5.60 -10.78 11.76
C ASN A 299 4.85 -9.75 10.92
N CYS A 300 5.56 -8.82 10.32
CA CYS A 300 5.00 -7.86 9.38
C CYS A 300 4.37 -8.57 8.19
N LEU A 301 3.18 -8.16 7.80
CA LEU A 301 2.38 -8.85 6.77
C LEU A 301 2.89 -8.60 5.36
N ALA A 302 3.55 -7.46 5.11
CA ALA A 302 4.07 -7.11 3.78
C ALA A 302 5.58 -6.92 3.84
N ARG A 303 6.32 -7.67 3.02
CA ARG A 303 7.79 -7.65 2.93
C ARG A 303 8.26 -7.08 1.59
N GLY A 304 9.54 -6.85 1.44
CA GLY A 304 10.14 -6.39 0.19
C GLY A 304 9.74 -7.24 -1.01
N ALA A 305 9.65 -8.58 -0.86
CA ALA A 305 9.22 -9.49 -1.92
C ALA A 305 7.77 -9.23 -2.36
N ASP A 306 6.86 -8.86 -1.46
CA ASP A 306 5.47 -8.49 -1.80
C ASP A 306 5.47 -7.20 -2.63
N GLY A 307 6.31 -6.22 -2.25
CA GLY A 307 6.49 -4.97 -3.01
C GLY A 307 6.96 -5.21 -4.43
N LEU A 308 7.95 -6.08 -4.60
CA LEU A 308 8.44 -6.47 -5.92
C LEU A 308 7.38 -7.22 -6.73
N SER A 309 6.66 -8.15 -6.12
CA SER A 309 5.58 -8.89 -6.77
C SER A 309 4.49 -7.95 -7.30
N ALA A 310 4.02 -7.02 -6.48
CA ALA A 310 3.01 -6.05 -6.87
C ALA A 310 3.50 -5.13 -8.02
N LEU A 311 4.77 -4.73 -8.01
CA LEU A 311 5.38 -3.94 -9.09
C LEU A 311 5.44 -4.73 -10.41
N ILE A 312 5.88 -6.00 -10.39
CA ILE A 312 5.91 -6.87 -11.57
C ILE A 312 4.50 -7.03 -12.16
N LEU A 313 3.49 -7.21 -11.33
CA LEU A 313 2.10 -7.31 -11.77
C LEU A 313 1.60 -5.98 -12.36
N ALA A 314 1.97 -4.83 -11.79
CA ALA A 314 1.64 -3.50 -12.31
C ALA A 314 2.28 -3.26 -13.69
N ASP A 315 3.53 -3.65 -13.86
CA ASP A 315 4.24 -3.55 -15.15
C ASP A 315 3.66 -4.50 -16.21
N ALA A 316 3.25 -5.69 -15.79
CA ALA A 316 2.55 -6.62 -16.68
C ALA A 316 1.18 -6.09 -17.09
N ALA A 317 0.43 -5.45 -16.17
CA ALA A 317 -0.84 -4.81 -16.50
C ALA A 317 -0.68 -3.68 -17.51
N GLU A 318 0.36 -2.84 -17.37
CA GLU A 318 0.63 -1.79 -18.35
C GLU A 318 1.02 -2.36 -19.72
N ARG A 319 1.88 -3.37 -19.78
CA ARG A 319 2.22 -4.06 -21.05
C ARG A 319 1.00 -4.72 -21.68
N SER A 320 0.12 -5.32 -20.87
CA SER A 320 -1.12 -5.93 -21.34
C SER A 320 -2.04 -4.88 -21.97
N ARG A 321 -2.25 -3.75 -21.30
CA ARG A 321 -3.04 -2.63 -21.81
C ARG A 321 -2.51 -2.11 -23.14
N GLN A 322 -1.19 -1.97 -23.27
CA GLN A 322 -0.54 -1.47 -24.50
C GLN A 322 -0.63 -2.45 -25.65
N SER A 323 -0.47 -3.74 -25.39
CA SER A 323 -0.46 -4.79 -26.42
C SER A 323 -1.86 -5.34 -26.76
N GLY A 324 -2.85 -5.17 -25.86
CA GLY A 324 -4.16 -5.83 -25.95
C GLY A 324 -4.11 -7.34 -25.74
N GLN A 325 -3.01 -7.87 -25.19
CA GLN A 325 -2.79 -9.29 -24.96
C GLN A 325 -2.59 -9.61 -23.48
N ALA A 326 -2.94 -10.83 -23.07
CA ALA A 326 -2.56 -11.32 -21.74
C ALA A 326 -1.04 -11.49 -21.64
N ILE A 327 -0.46 -11.04 -20.54
CA ILE A 327 0.97 -11.15 -20.25
C ILE A 327 1.21 -12.27 -19.25
N ARG A 328 2.04 -13.24 -19.61
CA ARG A 328 2.51 -14.24 -18.66
C ARG A 328 3.58 -13.67 -17.74
N ILE A 329 3.43 -13.95 -16.46
CA ILE A 329 4.36 -13.50 -15.42
C ILE A 329 5.51 -14.48 -15.33
N GLN A 330 6.74 -13.94 -15.37
CA GLN A 330 7.97 -14.70 -15.19
C GLN A 330 8.78 -14.05 -14.04
N GLY A 331 9.43 -14.88 -13.22
CA GLY A 331 10.44 -14.39 -12.27
C GLY A 331 9.95 -13.93 -10.90
N ILE A 332 8.68 -14.10 -10.56
CA ILE A 332 8.26 -14.02 -9.16
C ILE A 332 8.66 -15.37 -8.52
N ARG A 333 9.89 -15.44 -7.98
CA ARG A 333 10.27 -16.54 -7.08
C ARG A 333 9.96 -16.10 -5.67
N THR A 334 9.09 -16.85 -4.99
CA THR A 334 8.83 -16.75 -3.55
C THR A 334 10.06 -17.17 -2.76
#